data_929b183a219c9fdc29800333b6be0dca
#
_entry.id   929b183a219c9fdc29800333b6be0dca
#
_cell.length_a   1.000
_cell.length_b   1.000
_cell.length_c   1.000
_cell.angle_alpha   90.00
_cell.angle_beta   90.00
_cell.angle_gamma   90.00
#
_symmetry.space_group_name_H-M   'P 1'
#
loop_
_entity.id
_entity.type
_entity.pdbx_description
1 polymer ?
#
loop_
_entity_poly.entity_id
_entity_poly.type
_entity_poly.pdbx_seq_one_letter_code
_entity_poly.pdbx_strand_id
1 'polypeptide(L)'
;TVPGAAQLIGRQGPTELDPYQPGLVTAEVPPNPTTLRSQVQASLSTLLSVLSLAGLGIGFLAIAAVTIMSVAQRRSEIGLRRAVGYSRLEIARLIVLEAAGVGMLGGVLGTSIGVLATAAIASGNHWTPVMNTTLVLAAPFLGVAVGVLAGGYPAIRAARITPMAALRS
;
A
#
# COMPACT_ATOMS: atom_id res chain seq x y z
N THR A 1 -7.17 30.33 -24.68
CA THR A 1 -7.67 31.14 -23.56
C THR A 1 -6.87 30.75 -22.31
N VAL A 2 -6.29 31.75 -21.64
CA VAL A 2 -5.49 31.55 -20.43
C VAL A 2 -6.37 30.90 -19.33
N PRO A 3 -5.88 29.90 -18.59
CA PRO A 3 -6.63 29.30 -17.48
C PRO A 3 -6.99 30.37 -16.45
N GLY A 4 -8.28 30.52 -16.13
CA GLY A 4 -8.80 31.55 -15.24
C GLY A 4 -9.45 32.78 -15.91
N ALA A 5 -9.26 32.96 -17.21
CA ALA A 5 -9.90 34.07 -17.94
C ALA A 5 -11.43 34.02 -17.91
N ALA A 6 -12.01 32.81 -17.90
CA ALA A 6 -13.47 32.66 -17.85
C ALA A 6 -14.09 33.21 -16.54
N GLN A 7 -13.38 33.12 -15.42
CA GLN A 7 -13.87 33.66 -14.15
C GLN A 7 -13.73 35.21 -14.06
N LEU A 8 -12.68 35.75 -14.68
CA LEU A 8 -12.52 37.20 -14.80
C LEU A 8 -13.58 37.78 -15.71
N ILE A 9 -13.82 37.15 -16.87
CA ILE A 9 -14.86 37.58 -17.82
C ILE A 9 -16.26 37.45 -17.21
N GLY A 10 -16.52 36.38 -16.46
CA GLY A 10 -17.80 36.21 -15.76
C GLY A 10 -18.08 37.24 -14.68
N ARG A 11 -17.04 37.78 -14.02
CA ARG A 11 -17.19 38.87 -13.06
C ARG A 11 -17.29 40.25 -13.70
N GLN A 12 -16.60 40.49 -14.79
CA GLN A 12 -16.54 41.80 -15.46
C GLN A 12 -17.58 41.94 -16.56
N GLY A 13 -17.98 40.85 -17.21
CA GLY A 13 -18.91 40.82 -18.31
C GLY A 13 -20.26 41.51 -18.02
N PRO A 14 -20.95 41.22 -16.91
CA PRO A 14 -22.22 41.87 -16.58
C PRO A 14 -22.11 43.40 -16.50
N THR A 15 -20.99 43.89 -15.98
CA THR A 15 -20.75 45.35 -15.82
C THR A 15 -20.40 46.02 -17.15
N GLU A 16 -19.77 45.32 -18.06
CA GLU A 16 -19.41 45.84 -19.40
C GLU A 16 -20.59 45.77 -20.39
N LEU A 17 -21.49 44.77 -20.23
CA LEU A 17 -22.64 44.56 -21.13
C LEU A 17 -23.79 45.51 -20.79
N ASP A 18 -24.04 45.79 -19.53
CA ASP A 18 -25.04 46.78 -19.08
C ASP A 18 -24.55 47.54 -17.86
N PRO A 19 -23.88 48.68 -18.07
CA PRO A 19 -23.37 49.52 -16.97
C PRO A 19 -24.45 50.12 -16.07
N TYR A 20 -25.70 50.23 -16.57
CA TYR A 20 -26.82 50.83 -15.82
C TYR A 20 -27.60 49.83 -14.95
N GLN A 21 -27.65 48.57 -15.37
CA GLN A 21 -28.36 47.50 -14.63
C GLN A 21 -27.60 46.17 -14.66
N PRO A 22 -26.42 46.08 -14.07
CA PRO A 22 -25.58 44.88 -14.12
C PRO A 22 -26.22 43.66 -13.44
N GLY A 23 -27.26 43.82 -12.63
CA GLY A 23 -28.00 42.77 -11.97
C GLY A 23 -28.96 41.97 -12.83
N LEU A 24 -29.27 42.44 -14.07
CA LEU A 24 -30.13 41.72 -15.01
C LEU A 24 -29.37 40.70 -15.84
N VAL A 25 -28.05 40.81 -15.90
CA VAL A 25 -27.19 39.92 -16.68
C VAL A 25 -26.50 38.94 -15.71
N THR A 26 -26.99 37.71 -15.64
CA THR A 26 -26.33 36.66 -14.85
C THR A 26 -25.37 35.90 -15.76
N ALA A 27 -24.06 36.09 -15.53
CA ALA A 27 -23.04 35.30 -16.24
C ALA A 27 -22.89 33.93 -15.51
N GLU A 28 -23.35 32.87 -16.14
CA GLU A 28 -23.12 31.51 -15.66
C GLU A 28 -21.69 31.11 -16.07
N VAL A 29 -20.77 31.17 -15.11
CA VAL A 29 -19.38 30.78 -15.32
C VAL A 29 -19.23 29.29 -15.09
N PRO A 30 -18.87 28.49 -16.09
CA PRO A 30 -18.64 27.06 -15.87
C PRO A 30 -17.55 26.84 -14.83
N PRO A 31 -17.68 25.81 -13.98
CA PRO A 31 -16.69 25.52 -12.95
C PRO A 31 -15.31 25.30 -13.57
N ASN A 32 -14.28 25.78 -12.90
CA ASN A 32 -12.90 25.71 -13.39
C ASN A 32 -12.55 24.25 -13.71
N PRO A 33 -12.01 23.95 -14.91
CA PRO A 33 -11.57 22.60 -15.26
C PRO A 33 -10.53 22.05 -14.28
N THR A 34 -9.79 22.92 -13.58
CA THR A 34 -8.81 22.56 -12.55
C THR A 34 -9.46 22.03 -11.28
N THR A 35 -10.62 22.58 -10.87
CA THR A 35 -11.34 22.11 -9.67
C THR A 35 -11.98 20.75 -9.89
N LEU A 36 -12.55 20.52 -11.06
CA LEU A 36 -13.11 19.21 -11.43
C LEU A 36 -12.00 18.15 -11.51
N ARG A 37 -10.87 18.49 -12.13
CA ARG A 37 -9.70 17.58 -12.18
C ARG A 37 -9.18 17.25 -10.79
N SER A 38 -9.03 18.23 -9.89
CA SER A 38 -8.54 17.98 -8.53
C SER A 38 -9.52 17.13 -7.71
N GLN A 39 -10.83 17.32 -7.87
CA GLN A 39 -11.84 16.49 -7.20
C GLN A 39 -11.81 15.05 -7.70
N VAL A 40 -11.77 14.83 -9.01
CA VAL A 40 -11.65 13.49 -9.59
C VAL A 40 -10.35 12.82 -9.15
N GLN A 41 -9.24 13.55 -9.19
CA GLN A 41 -7.95 13.03 -8.77
C GLN A 41 -7.91 12.68 -7.28
N ALA A 42 -8.52 13.50 -6.42
CA ALA A 42 -8.67 13.21 -4.99
C ALA A 42 -9.52 11.97 -4.74
N SER A 43 -10.65 11.82 -5.44
CA SER A 43 -11.51 10.64 -5.33
C SER A 43 -10.81 9.38 -5.80
N LEU A 44 -10.10 9.42 -6.93
CA LEU A 44 -9.34 8.29 -7.44
C LEU A 44 -8.18 7.91 -6.49
N SER A 45 -7.45 8.89 -5.94
CA SER A 45 -6.37 8.62 -5.00
C SER A 45 -6.88 7.98 -3.70
N THR A 46 -8.05 8.40 -3.23
CA THR A 46 -8.70 7.80 -2.06
C THR A 46 -9.09 6.34 -2.33
N LEU A 47 -9.74 6.07 -3.46
CA LEU A 47 -10.10 4.70 -3.86
C LEU A 47 -8.88 3.79 -3.99
N LEU A 48 -7.81 4.28 -4.64
CA LEU A 48 -6.56 3.53 -4.79
C LEU A 48 -5.89 3.29 -3.43
N SER A 49 -5.94 4.26 -2.52
CA SER A 49 -5.39 4.10 -1.17
C SER A 49 -6.14 3.05 -0.35
N VAL A 50 -7.48 3.06 -0.41
CA VAL A 50 -8.31 2.06 0.26
C VAL A 50 -8.04 0.66 -0.31
N LEU A 51 -7.97 0.54 -1.63
CA LEU A 51 -7.67 -0.74 -2.29
C LEU A 51 -6.27 -1.25 -1.92
N SER A 52 -5.29 -0.36 -1.88
CA SER A 52 -3.91 -0.69 -1.47
C SER A 52 -3.85 -1.14 -0.02
N LEU A 53 -4.57 -0.48 0.88
CA LEU A 53 -4.64 -0.86 2.29
C LEU A 53 -5.32 -2.21 2.47
N ALA A 54 -6.40 -2.48 1.73
CA ALA A 54 -7.05 -3.78 1.73
C ALA A 54 -6.10 -4.89 1.22
N GLY A 55 -5.37 -4.63 0.13
CA GLY A 55 -4.36 -5.55 -0.40
C GLY A 55 -3.24 -5.84 0.61
N LEU A 56 -2.73 -4.81 1.30
CA LEU A 56 -1.76 -4.98 2.39
C LEU A 56 -2.33 -5.81 3.54
N GLY A 57 -3.59 -5.59 3.91
CA GLY A 57 -4.28 -6.38 4.95
C GLY A 57 -4.39 -7.86 4.58
N ILE A 58 -4.76 -8.16 3.33
CA ILE A 58 -4.83 -9.54 2.82
C ILE A 58 -3.43 -10.16 2.84
N GLY A 59 -2.41 -9.45 2.37
CA GLY A 59 -1.02 -9.91 2.38
C GLY A 59 -0.51 -10.20 3.80
N PHE A 60 -0.83 -9.33 4.76
CA PHE A 60 -0.51 -9.51 6.17
C PHE A 60 -1.14 -10.79 6.73
N LEU A 61 -2.44 -11.00 6.48
CA LEU A 61 -3.15 -12.20 6.93
C LEU A 61 -2.60 -13.48 6.27
N ALA A 62 -2.25 -13.43 4.98
CA ALA A 62 -1.66 -14.54 4.27
C ALA A 62 -0.31 -14.95 4.87
N ILE A 63 0.61 -13.98 5.12
CA ILE A 63 1.90 -14.25 5.76
C ILE A 63 1.70 -14.82 7.16
N ALA A 64 0.79 -14.24 7.96
CA ALA A 64 0.50 -14.73 9.30
C ALA A 64 -0.02 -16.18 9.29
N ALA A 65 -0.97 -16.51 8.39
CA ALA A 65 -1.53 -17.84 8.26
C ALA A 65 -0.48 -18.87 7.85
N VAL A 66 0.33 -18.57 6.84
CA VAL A 66 1.42 -19.47 6.39
C VAL A 66 2.45 -19.67 7.50
N THR A 67 2.81 -18.61 8.22
CA THR A 67 3.77 -18.69 9.34
C THR A 67 3.20 -19.54 10.48
N ILE A 68 1.92 -19.39 10.84
CA ILE A 68 1.26 -20.23 11.87
C ILE A 68 1.30 -21.70 11.46
N MET A 69 0.99 -21.99 10.20
CA MET A 69 1.01 -23.37 9.68
C MET A 69 2.42 -23.95 9.68
N SER A 70 3.41 -23.18 9.23
CA SER A 70 4.83 -23.56 9.26
C SER A 70 5.29 -23.90 10.67
N VAL A 71 4.97 -23.06 11.65
CA VAL A 71 5.28 -23.29 13.08
C VAL A 71 4.59 -24.57 13.58
N ALA A 72 3.33 -24.79 13.19
CA ALA A 72 2.60 -25.98 13.62
C ALA A 72 3.23 -27.28 13.09
N GLN A 73 3.70 -27.29 11.86
CA GLN A 73 4.37 -28.43 11.22
C GLN A 73 5.75 -28.73 11.82
N ARG A 74 6.46 -27.70 12.30
CA ARG A 74 7.82 -27.84 12.87
C ARG A 74 7.86 -27.84 14.39
N ARG A 75 6.75 -28.16 15.09
CA ARG A 75 6.69 -28.12 16.55
C ARG A 75 7.72 -29.00 17.23
N SER A 76 7.96 -30.21 16.76
CA SER A 76 8.95 -31.13 17.31
C SER A 76 10.37 -30.60 17.15
N GLU A 77 10.70 -30.02 15.99
CA GLU A 77 12.00 -29.40 15.73
C GLU A 77 12.25 -28.20 16.64
N ILE A 78 11.25 -27.33 16.82
CA ILE A 78 11.33 -26.18 17.73
C ILE A 78 11.50 -26.66 19.18
N GLY A 79 10.78 -27.72 19.57
CA GLY A 79 10.92 -28.34 20.88
C GLY A 79 12.31 -28.92 21.13
N LEU A 80 12.89 -29.59 20.13
CA LEU A 80 14.25 -30.12 20.20
C LEU A 80 15.29 -29.01 20.36
N ARG A 81 15.21 -27.94 19.56
CA ARG A 81 16.09 -26.77 19.69
C ARG A 81 16.01 -26.15 21.08
N ARG A 82 14.80 -26.08 21.66
CA ARG A 82 14.58 -25.61 23.01
C ARG A 82 15.20 -26.54 24.06
N ALA A 83 15.16 -27.86 23.84
CA ALA A 83 15.78 -28.85 24.74
C ALA A 83 17.31 -28.75 24.74
N VAL A 84 17.92 -28.40 23.59
CA VAL A 84 19.38 -28.21 23.45
C VAL A 84 19.84 -26.85 23.98
N GLY A 85 18.91 -25.98 24.42
CA GLY A 85 19.25 -24.74 25.12
C GLY A 85 18.97 -23.44 24.38
N TYR A 86 18.34 -23.47 23.18
CA TYR A 86 17.94 -22.25 22.49
C TYR A 86 16.98 -21.41 23.35
N SER A 87 17.25 -20.12 23.41
CA SER A 87 16.40 -19.17 24.12
C SER A 87 15.09 -18.91 23.36
N ARG A 88 14.06 -18.43 24.07
CA ARG A 88 12.79 -18.04 23.44
C ARG A 88 12.97 -16.96 22.39
N LEU A 89 13.90 -16.03 22.62
CA LEU A 89 14.17 -14.92 21.73
C LEU A 89 14.81 -15.39 20.41
N GLU A 90 15.71 -16.38 20.48
CA GLU A 90 16.35 -16.95 19.29
C GLU A 90 15.34 -17.65 18.39
N ILE A 91 14.41 -18.43 18.97
CA ILE A 91 13.31 -19.03 18.21
C ILE A 91 12.39 -17.97 17.60
N ALA A 92 12.03 -16.93 18.38
CA ALA A 92 11.20 -15.85 17.85
C ALA A 92 11.89 -15.10 16.72
N ARG A 93 13.18 -14.77 16.86
CA ARG A 93 13.96 -14.10 15.81
C ARG A 93 14.03 -14.92 14.53
N LEU A 94 14.23 -16.23 14.63
CA LEU A 94 14.27 -17.11 13.45
C LEU A 94 12.97 -17.03 12.65
N ILE A 95 11.82 -17.11 13.31
CA ILE A 95 10.51 -17.08 12.66
C ILE A 95 10.22 -15.69 12.08
N VAL A 96 10.57 -14.63 12.80
CA VAL A 96 10.40 -13.25 12.31
C VAL A 96 11.27 -13.01 11.07
N LEU A 97 12.53 -13.49 11.06
CA LEU A 97 13.40 -13.36 9.89
C LEU A 97 12.88 -14.14 8.70
N GLU A 98 12.33 -15.35 8.90
CA GLU A 98 11.68 -16.13 7.84
C GLU A 98 10.49 -15.36 7.25
N ALA A 99 9.62 -14.81 8.09
CA ALA A 99 8.47 -14.01 7.66
C ALA A 99 8.90 -12.69 6.97
N ALA A 100 9.96 -12.04 7.47
CA ALA A 100 10.56 -10.85 6.85
C ALA A 100 11.11 -11.15 5.45
N GLY A 101 11.75 -12.31 5.27
CA GLY A 101 12.25 -12.78 3.98
C GLY A 101 11.10 -12.99 2.97
N VAL A 102 10.01 -13.62 3.39
CA VAL A 102 8.80 -13.78 2.56
C VAL A 102 8.21 -12.41 2.19
N GLY A 103 8.12 -11.50 3.15
CA GLY A 103 7.66 -10.12 2.91
C GLY A 103 8.56 -9.35 1.94
N MET A 104 9.87 -9.51 2.05
CA MET A 104 10.84 -8.90 1.14
C MET A 104 10.68 -9.43 -0.30
N LEU A 105 10.59 -10.75 -0.45
CA LEU A 105 10.36 -11.38 -1.76
C LEU A 105 9.05 -10.91 -2.38
N GLY A 106 7.97 -10.87 -1.58
CA GLY A 106 6.68 -10.34 -2.01
C GLY A 106 6.76 -8.87 -2.43
N GLY A 107 7.49 -8.05 -1.68
CA GLY A 107 7.72 -6.64 -2.00
C GLY A 107 8.50 -6.45 -3.30
N VAL A 108 9.58 -7.21 -3.52
CA VAL A 108 10.37 -7.15 -4.76
C VAL A 108 9.54 -7.62 -5.95
N LEU A 109 8.88 -8.77 -5.85
CA LEU A 109 8.06 -9.32 -6.94
C LEU A 109 6.88 -8.40 -7.26
N GLY A 110 6.16 -7.92 -6.23
CA GLY A 110 5.04 -7.01 -6.40
C GLY A 110 5.44 -5.69 -7.06
N THR A 111 6.58 -5.13 -6.65
CA THR A 111 7.13 -3.92 -7.27
C THR A 111 7.53 -4.16 -8.72
N SER A 112 8.21 -5.25 -9.01
CA SER A 112 8.62 -5.60 -10.38
C SER A 112 7.42 -5.77 -11.30
N ILE A 113 6.40 -6.51 -10.86
CA ILE A 113 5.15 -6.70 -11.62
C ILE A 113 4.43 -5.36 -11.80
N GLY A 114 4.35 -4.53 -10.75
CA GLY A 114 3.73 -3.20 -10.82
C GLY A 114 4.40 -2.27 -11.82
N VAL A 115 5.73 -2.23 -11.82
CA VAL A 115 6.52 -1.44 -12.78
C VAL A 115 6.31 -1.93 -14.21
N LEU A 116 6.38 -3.25 -14.44
CA LEU A 116 6.17 -3.85 -15.75
C LEU A 116 4.75 -3.60 -16.27
N ALA A 117 3.73 -3.76 -15.43
CA ALA A 117 2.35 -3.50 -15.78
C ALA A 117 2.14 -2.03 -16.16
N THR A 118 2.69 -1.09 -15.37
CA THR A 118 2.62 0.35 -15.66
C THR A 118 3.30 0.68 -16.98
N ALA A 119 4.49 0.12 -17.23
CA ALA A 119 5.22 0.33 -18.47
C ALA A 119 4.46 -0.23 -19.69
N ALA A 120 3.87 -1.42 -19.57
CA ALA A 120 3.10 -2.05 -20.63
C ALA A 120 1.84 -1.23 -21.00
N ILE A 121 1.11 -0.74 -19.99
CA ILE A 121 -0.07 0.10 -20.22
C ILE A 121 0.32 1.44 -20.85
N ALA A 122 1.40 2.06 -20.36
CA ALA A 122 1.87 3.34 -20.90
C ALA A 122 2.32 3.22 -22.37
N SER A 123 3.04 2.15 -22.71
CA SER A 123 3.49 1.91 -24.09
C SER A 123 2.32 1.67 -25.06
N GLY A 124 1.29 0.93 -24.62
CA GLY A 124 0.09 0.69 -25.43
C GLY A 124 -0.73 1.94 -25.70
N ASN A 125 -0.69 2.94 -24.82
CA ASN A 125 -1.44 4.19 -24.96
C ASN A 125 -0.57 5.38 -25.40
N HIS A 126 0.70 5.17 -25.76
CA HIS A 126 1.67 6.23 -26.07
C HIS A 126 1.81 7.30 -24.99
N TRP A 127 1.67 6.92 -23.72
CA TRP A 127 1.83 7.81 -22.57
C TRP A 127 3.27 7.71 -22.02
N THR A 128 3.75 8.81 -21.44
CA THR A 128 5.01 8.79 -20.68
C THR A 128 4.72 8.31 -19.25
N PRO A 129 5.22 7.15 -18.83
CA PRO A 129 5.00 6.66 -17.47
C PRO A 129 5.73 7.57 -16.46
N VAL A 130 4.99 8.20 -15.57
CA VAL A 130 5.55 8.95 -14.44
C VAL A 130 5.61 8.02 -13.24
N MET A 131 6.80 7.51 -12.92
CA MET A 131 7.00 6.64 -11.78
C MET A 131 7.73 7.40 -10.66
N ASN A 132 7.23 7.28 -9.45
CA ASN A 132 7.92 7.78 -8.27
C ASN A 132 8.99 6.77 -7.85
N THR A 133 10.23 7.02 -8.21
CA THR A 133 11.39 6.14 -7.92
C THR A 133 11.54 5.86 -6.42
N THR A 134 11.20 6.83 -5.56
CA THR A 134 11.27 6.66 -4.11
C THR A 134 10.30 5.59 -3.64
N LEU A 135 9.07 5.57 -4.16
CA LEU A 135 8.07 4.53 -3.82
C LEU A 135 8.48 3.16 -4.33
N VAL A 136 9.04 3.07 -5.53
CA VAL A 136 9.54 1.82 -6.12
C VAL A 136 10.64 1.22 -5.24
N LEU A 137 11.60 2.04 -4.78
CA LEU A 137 12.69 1.60 -3.92
C LEU A 137 12.23 1.30 -2.48
N ALA A 138 11.20 1.99 -1.98
CA ALA A 138 10.67 1.77 -0.64
C ALA A 138 9.79 0.52 -0.51
N ALA A 139 9.17 0.07 -1.59
CA ALA A 139 8.21 -1.04 -1.56
C ALA A 139 8.76 -2.36 -1.00
N PRO A 140 10.00 -2.81 -1.32
CA PRO A 140 10.58 -4.01 -0.69
C PRO A 140 10.72 -3.87 0.84
N PHE A 141 11.08 -2.67 1.33
CA PHE A 141 11.20 -2.41 2.76
C PHE A 141 9.83 -2.42 3.46
N LEU A 142 8.79 -1.92 2.80
CA LEU A 142 7.41 -2.07 3.29
C LEU A 142 7.02 -3.54 3.36
N GLY A 143 7.40 -4.35 2.38
CA GLY A 143 7.21 -5.80 2.40
C GLY A 143 7.88 -6.45 3.63
N VAL A 144 9.12 -6.08 3.93
CA VAL A 144 9.83 -6.54 5.14
C VAL A 144 9.07 -6.12 6.40
N ALA A 145 8.63 -4.87 6.50
CA ALA A 145 7.89 -4.38 7.67
C ALA A 145 6.59 -5.16 7.88
N VAL A 146 5.83 -5.40 6.81
CA VAL A 146 4.62 -6.23 6.86
C VAL A 146 4.95 -7.67 7.29
N GLY A 147 6.00 -8.26 6.75
CA GLY A 147 6.47 -9.61 7.11
C GLY A 147 6.84 -9.71 8.60
N VAL A 148 7.60 -8.74 9.12
CA VAL A 148 7.98 -8.67 10.54
C VAL A 148 6.74 -8.57 11.44
N LEU A 149 5.80 -7.70 11.10
CA LEU A 149 4.56 -7.52 11.87
C LEU A 149 3.68 -8.78 11.81
N ALA A 150 3.50 -9.36 10.63
CA ALA A 150 2.68 -10.56 10.44
C ALA A 150 3.30 -11.79 11.12
N GLY A 151 4.63 -11.94 11.06
CA GLY A 151 5.38 -13.02 11.71
C GLY A 151 5.51 -12.84 13.23
N GLY A 152 5.34 -11.64 13.75
CA GLY A 152 5.54 -11.34 15.17
C GLY A 152 4.65 -12.15 16.12
N TYR A 153 3.35 -12.20 15.85
CA TYR A 153 2.40 -12.97 16.65
C TYR A 153 2.72 -14.48 16.68
N PRO A 154 2.85 -15.17 15.52
CA PRO A 154 3.20 -16.59 15.51
C PRO A 154 4.59 -16.86 16.11
N ALA A 155 5.55 -15.95 15.97
CA ALA A 155 6.87 -16.07 16.56
C ALA A 155 6.82 -16.09 18.10
N ILE A 156 6.05 -15.21 18.71
CA ILE A 156 5.85 -15.18 20.17
C ILE A 156 5.16 -16.46 20.62
N ARG A 157 4.18 -16.95 19.90
CA ARG A 157 3.46 -18.17 20.21
C ARG A 157 4.37 -19.40 20.11
N ALA A 158 5.19 -19.50 19.07
CA ALA A 158 6.17 -20.58 18.90
C ALA A 158 7.24 -20.58 20.01
N ALA A 159 7.71 -19.42 20.42
CA ALA A 159 8.70 -19.27 21.50
C ALA A 159 8.18 -19.78 22.87
N ARG A 160 6.88 -19.92 23.05
CA ARG A 160 6.26 -20.45 24.28
C ARG A 160 6.07 -21.97 24.27
N ILE A 161 6.40 -22.67 23.20
CA ILE A 161 6.33 -24.13 23.12
C ILE A 161 7.31 -24.71 24.15
N THR A 162 6.80 -25.56 25.04
CA THR A 162 7.62 -26.24 26.04
C THR A 162 8.18 -27.55 25.46
N PRO A 163 9.42 -27.95 25.80
CA PRO A 163 10.03 -29.19 25.28
C PRO A 163 9.17 -30.43 25.54
N MET A 164 8.54 -30.51 26.71
CA MET A 164 7.66 -31.62 27.09
C MET A 164 6.40 -31.73 26.22
N ALA A 165 5.83 -30.60 25.77
CA ALA A 165 4.65 -30.62 24.91
C ALA A 165 4.98 -31.03 23.46
N ALA A 166 6.23 -30.81 23.03
CA ALA A 166 6.69 -31.17 21.69
C ALA A 166 7.02 -32.66 21.52
N LEU A 167 7.32 -33.36 22.62
CA LEU A 167 7.63 -34.80 22.62
C LEU A 167 6.40 -35.69 22.80
N ARG A 168 5.23 -35.12 23.12
CA ARG A 168 3.97 -35.84 23.33
C ARG A 168 3.05 -35.85 22.11
N SER A 169 3.39 -35.15 21.04
CA SER A 169 2.68 -35.13 19.76
C SER A 169 3.40 -36.01 18.74
#